data_60f2127cf443cd8f623fb1992e0d1aee
#
_entry.id   60f2127cf443cd8f623fb1992e0d1aee
#
_cell.length_a   1.000
_cell.length_b   1.000
_cell.length_c   1.000
_cell.angle_alpha   90.00
_cell.angle_beta   90.00
_cell.angle_gamma   90.00
#
_symmetry.space_group_name_H-M   'P 1'
#
loop_
_entity.id
_entity.type
_entity.pdbx_description
1 polymer ?
#
loop_
_entity_poly.entity_id
_entity_poly.type
_entity_poly.pdbx_seq_one_letter_code
_entity_poly.pdbx_strand_id
1 'polypeptide(L)'
;NLSVCVCWQHDDKDEWDDLDDYKDNLNVNILDYKASESKGACWARHKIQQEYNGEDFTLQLDSHHRFIKGWDTELKNMYYGLQLDGYEKPLITAYIPGYDDKTGKPIDSEPWRLYYNYFGHDGPLHTMPETIPDYKKLTGPVPSRFFSAHWAFADGDFSKNVQHDPKMYFHGEEITLAVRAFTHGYDLFHPHKTLAWHHYGRKDNPKHWDDDTTYNDYNSVSYERVRKLLGIGGEKFNNDFNYKYGFGTERTLEEYERYAGIRFSDKGVQQYTLDRKYPSNPEYKNKKLYNQSFTHPFKYCVNVYREHLKENDYICFAFAFKDKDGNDLHRQDVVESELPDLLKGTDDWIKLWREFDTIDKPHSWLVWPNSKKKGWCDPITGII
;
A
#
# COMPACT_ATOMS: atom_id res chain seq x y z
N ASN A 1 2.38 -16.87 -26.77
CA ASN A 1 3.26 -15.73 -27.07
C ASN A 1 3.34 -14.83 -25.85
N LEU A 2 4.53 -14.33 -25.53
CA LEU A 2 4.77 -13.34 -24.48
C LEU A 2 5.27 -12.06 -25.14
N SER A 3 4.66 -10.92 -24.84
CA SER A 3 5.19 -9.60 -25.14
C SER A 3 5.54 -8.87 -23.85
N VAL A 4 6.58 -8.06 -23.87
CA VAL A 4 7.07 -7.30 -22.73
C VAL A 4 7.08 -5.83 -23.11
N CYS A 5 6.46 -4.97 -22.30
CA CYS A 5 6.55 -3.52 -22.43
C CYS A 5 7.29 -2.95 -21.22
N VAL A 6 8.34 -2.17 -21.47
CA VAL A 6 9.19 -1.59 -20.43
C VAL A 6 9.17 -0.07 -20.56
N CYS A 7 8.91 0.64 -19.47
CA CYS A 7 9.16 2.08 -19.38
C CYS A 7 10.56 2.28 -18.78
N TRP A 8 11.54 2.42 -19.65
CA TRP A 8 12.93 2.59 -19.29
C TRP A 8 13.22 4.07 -19.00
N GLN A 9 13.56 4.37 -17.77
CA GLN A 9 13.83 5.70 -17.28
C GLN A 9 15.28 5.75 -16.82
N HIS A 10 16.17 6.38 -17.58
CA HIS A 10 17.61 6.32 -17.36
C HIS A 10 18.30 7.66 -17.66
N ASP A 11 19.51 7.81 -17.14
CA ASP A 11 20.46 8.86 -17.50
C ASP A 11 21.57 8.28 -18.39
N ASP A 12 22.24 9.16 -19.16
CA ASP A 12 23.38 8.79 -20.04
C ASP A 12 24.57 8.15 -19.29
N LYS A 13 24.52 8.09 -17.96
CA LYS A 13 25.56 7.54 -17.08
C LYS A 13 25.19 6.17 -16.50
N ASP A 14 23.99 5.69 -16.76
CA ASP A 14 23.49 4.44 -16.21
C ASP A 14 23.92 3.25 -17.07
N GLU A 15 25.16 2.75 -16.81
CA GLU A 15 25.70 1.59 -17.51
C GLU A 15 25.11 0.24 -17.03
N TRP A 16 24.43 0.20 -15.89
CA TRP A 16 23.99 -1.03 -15.23
C TRP A 16 22.60 -1.53 -15.66
N ASP A 17 21.86 -0.74 -16.41
CA ASP A 17 20.49 -1.05 -16.87
C ASP A 17 20.36 -0.89 -18.39
N ASP A 18 21.32 -1.45 -19.10
CA ASP A 18 21.36 -1.39 -20.57
C ASP A 18 20.35 -2.37 -21.17
N LEU A 19 19.43 -1.86 -21.97
CA LEU A 19 18.42 -2.62 -22.70
C LEU A 19 18.74 -2.76 -24.19
N ASP A 20 19.96 -2.39 -24.64
CA ASP A 20 20.35 -2.41 -26.04
C ASP A 20 20.21 -3.80 -26.68
N ASP A 21 20.51 -4.86 -25.94
CA ASP A 21 20.35 -6.25 -26.39
C ASP A 21 18.89 -6.65 -26.71
N TYR A 22 17.93 -5.88 -26.25
CA TYR A 22 16.50 -6.15 -26.43
C TYR A 22 15.82 -5.26 -27.46
N LYS A 23 16.46 -4.21 -27.96
CA LYS A 23 15.88 -3.21 -28.89
C LYS A 23 15.37 -3.82 -30.18
N ASP A 24 16.06 -4.87 -30.70
CA ASP A 24 15.68 -5.56 -31.92
C ASP A 24 14.71 -6.75 -31.67
N ASN A 25 14.31 -7.02 -30.45
CA ASN A 25 13.40 -8.11 -30.13
C ASN A 25 11.95 -7.70 -30.38
N LEU A 26 11.31 -8.29 -31.38
CA LEU A 26 9.92 -7.99 -31.77
C LEU A 26 8.87 -8.21 -30.66
N ASN A 27 9.24 -8.93 -29.61
CA ASN A 27 8.35 -9.17 -28.46
C ASN A 27 8.64 -8.21 -27.29
N VAL A 28 9.57 -7.27 -27.44
CA VAL A 28 9.93 -6.30 -26.39
C VAL A 28 9.67 -4.89 -26.92
N ASN A 29 8.79 -4.15 -26.26
CA ASN A 29 8.53 -2.75 -26.53
C ASN A 29 9.18 -1.91 -25.43
N ILE A 30 10.15 -1.07 -25.78
CA ILE A 30 10.89 -0.21 -24.87
C ILE A 30 10.40 1.23 -25.04
N LEU A 31 9.76 1.78 -24.03
CA LEU A 31 9.42 3.19 -23.93
C LEU A 31 10.59 3.91 -23.25
N ASP A 32 11.40 4.56 -24.05
CA ASP A 32 12.64 5.20 -23.64
C ASP A 32 12.37 6.64 -23.17
N TYR A 33 12.73 6.94 -21.92
CA TYR A 33 12.58 8.25 -21.29
C TYR A 33 13.84 8.61 -20.49
N LYS A 34 14.17 9.90 -20.47
CA LYS A 34 15.20 10.38 -19.53
C LYS A 34 14.68 10.30 -18.10
N ALA A 35 15.56 10.01 -17.14
CA ALA A 35 15.20 9.99 -15.72
C ALA A 35 14.55 11.31 -15.26
N SER A 36 15.01 12.44 -15.79
CA SER A 36 14.44 13.77 -15.52
C SER A 36 13.01 14.00 -16.06
N GLU A 37 12.51 13.16 -16.96
CA GLU A 37 11.12 13.20 -17.47
C GLU A 37 10.16 12.37 -16.62
N SER A 38 10.70 11.54 -15.73
CA SER A 38 9.92 10.68 -14.85
C SER A 38 9.00 11.48 -13.93
N LYS A 39 7.82 10.91 -13.67
CA LYS A 39 6.86 11.43 -12.66
C LYS A 39 6.46 10.34 -11.67
N GLY A 40 7.32 9.32 -11.51
CA GLY A 40 7.13 8.21 -10.60
C GLY A 40 6.43 6.99 -11.21
N ALA A 41 6.22 5.98 -10.37
CA ALA A 41 5.79 4.64 -10.79
C ALA A 41 4.43 4.62 -11.51
N CYS A 42 3.44 5.38 -11.02
CA CYS A 42 2.10 5.39 -11.62
C CYS A 42 2.11 6.01 -13.03
N TRP A 43 2.93 7.03 -13.25
CA TRP A 43 3.14 7.60 -14.57
C TRP A 43 3.77 6.58 -15.54
N ALA A 44 4.81 5.88 -15.10
CA ALA A 44 5.48 4.87 -15.91
C ALA A 44 4.53 3.72 -16.29
N ARG A 45 3.78 3.19 -15.32
CA ARG A 45 2.78 2.13 -15.53
C ARG A 45 1.64 2.60 -16.44
N HIS A 46 1.21 3.86 -16.30
CA HIS A 46 0.24 4.45 -17.24
C HIS A 46 0.78 4.47 -18.67
N LYS A 47 2.06 4.83 -18.89
CA LYS A 47 2.68 4.80 -20.22
C LYS A 47 2.66 3.40 -20.80
N ILE A 48 3.07 2.39 -20.04
CA ILE A 48 3.02 0.98 -20.45
C ILE A 48 1.59 0.56 -20.83
N GLN A 49 0.58 0.95 -20.06
CA GLN A 49 -0.81 0.58 -20.34
C GLN A 49 -1.38 1.22 -21.62
N GLN A 50 -0.78 2.32 -22.13
CA GLN A 50 -1.19 2.89 -23.42
C GLN A 50 -0.76 2.01 -24.62
N GLU A 51 0.21 1.13 -24.42
CA GLU A 51 0.73 0.20 -25.46
C GLU A 51 -0.09 -1.08 -25.56
N TYR A 52 -1.12 -1.25 -24.73
CA TYR A 52 -2.03 -2.40 -24.83
C TYR A 52 -2.65 -2.50 -26.21
N ASN A 53 -2.50 -3.65 -26.85
CA ASN A 53 -2.91 -3.91 -28.23
C ASN A 53 -3.81 -5.15 -28.40
N GLY A 54 -4.57 -5.51 -27.37
CA GLY A 54 -5.52 -6.60 -27.39
C GLY A 54 -4.95 -7.94 -26.94
N GLU A 55 -3.91 -7.93 -26.10
CA GLU A 55 -3.39 -9.13 -25.46
C GLU A 55 -4.47 -9.80 -24.59
N ASP A 56 -4.51 -11.15 -24.59
CA ASP A 56 -5.48 -11.92 -23.80
C ASP A 56 -5.34 -11.68 -22.29
N PHE A 57 -4.11 -11.49 -21.83
CA PHE A 57 -3.75 -11.29 -20.43
C PHE A 57 -2.74 -10.16 -20.26
N THR A 58 -2.75 -9.56 -19.08
CA THR A 58 -1.74 -8.61 -18.62
C THR A 58 -1.13 -9.07 -17.30
N LEU A 59 0.19 -8.89 -17.15
CA LEU A 59 0.90 -9.05 -15.88
C LEU A 59 1.69 -7.77 -15.61
N GLN A 60 1.21 -6.98 -14.66
CA GLN A 60 1.92 -5.80 -14.18
C GLN A 60 3.01 -6.21 -13.20
N LEU A 61 4.22 -5.67 -13.37
CA LEU A 61 5.40 -5.98 -12.58
C LEU A 61 6.22 -4.73 -12.27
N ASP A 62 7.02 -4.79 -11.20
CA ASP A 62 8.24 -3.99 -11.08
C ASP A 62 9.38 -4.69 -11.83
N SER A 63 10.50 -4.00 -12.09
CA SER A 63 11.61 -4.53 -12.92
C SER A 63 12.42 -5.65 -12.25
N HIS A 64 12.32 -5.84 -10.95
CA HIS A 64 13.21 -6.66 -10.13
C HIS A 64 12.54 -7.91 -9.56
N HIS A 65 12.04 -8.75 -10.47
CA HIS A 65 11.39 -10.02 -10.15
C HIS A 65 12.18 -11.22 -10.67
N ARG A 66 12.00 -12.37 -10.03
CA ARG A 66 12.44 -13.69 -10.48
C ARG A 66 11.28 -14.66 -10.42
N PHE A 67 11.18 -15.55 -11.41
CA PHE A 67 10.01 -16.42 -11.58
C PHE A 67 10.41 -17.90 -11.46
N ILE A 68 9.46 -18.73 -11.04
CA ILE A 68 9.59 -20.18 -11.21
C ILE A 68 9.42 -20.55 -12.70
N LYS A 69 9.92 -21.72 -13.08
CA LYS A 69 9.63 -22.28 -14.42
C LYS A 69 8.13 -22.59 -14.53
N GLY A 70 7.49 -22.15 -15.62
CA GLY A 70 6.07 -22.40 -15.90
C GLY A 70 5.10 -21.50 -15.11
N TRP A 71 5.57 -20.40 -14.56
CA TRP A 71 4.77 -19.42 -13.82
C TRP A 71 3.55 -18.92 -14.59
N ASP A 72 3.68 -18.73 -15.89
CA ASP A 72 2.64 -18.26 -16.80
C ASP A 72 1.50 -19.28 -16.94
N THR A 73 1.84 -20.56 -17.00
CA THR A 73 0.88 -21.66 -17.05
C THR A 73 0.14 -21.77 -15.71
N GLU A 74 0.86 -21.69 -14.59
CA GLU A 74 0.25 -21.72 -13.25
C GLU A 74 -0.71 -20.52 -13.04
N LEU A 75 -0.34 -19.30 -13.46
CA LEU A 75 -1.22 -18.12 -13.38
C LEU A 75 -2.49 -18.31 -14.20
N LYS A 76 -2.36 -18.77 -15.46
CA LYS A 76 -3.53 -19.03 -16.32
C LYS A 76 -4.41 -20.13 -15.75
N ASN A 77 -3.84 -21.19 -15.18
CA ASN A 77 -4.60 -22.24 -14.51
C ASN A 77 -5.39 -21.69 -13.31
N MET A 78 -4.77 -20.82 -12.49
CA MET A 78 -5.48 -20.15 -11.39
C MET A 78 -6.61 -19.26 -11.90
N TYR A 79 -6.36 -18.48 -12.95
CA TYR A 79 -7.35 -17.58 -13.55
C TYR A 79 -8.56 -18.36 -14.08
N TYR A 80 -8.32 -19.40 -14.91
CA TYR A 80 -9.40 -20.24 -15.45
C TYR A 80 -10.12 -21.05 -14.38
N GLY A 81 -9.40 -21.49 -13.33
CA GLY A 81 -10.02 -22.13 -12.16
C GLY A 81 -11.03 -21.22 -11.49
N LEU A 82 -10.68 -19.96 -11.28
CA LEU A 82 -11.59 -18.95 -10.72
C LEU A 82 -12.79 -18.67 -11.64
N GLN A 83 -12.57 -18.66 -12.97
CA GLN A 83 -13.69 -18.53 -13.91
C GLN A 83 -14.66 -19.73 -13.85
N LEU A 84 -14.14 -20.94 -13.67
CA LEU A 84 -14.97 -22.13 -13.46
C LEU A 84 -15.75 -22.07 -12.14
N ASP A 85 -15.20 -21.38 -11.12
CA ASP A 85 -15.88 -21.12 -9.85
C ASP A 85 -16.91 -19.97 -9.95
N GLY A 86 -17.08 -19.36 -11.14
CA GLY A 86 -18.10 -18.35 -11.44
C GLY A 86 -17.64 -16.90 -11.35
N TYR A 87 -16.35 -16.64 -11.18
CA TYR A 87 -15.79 -15.27 -11.22
C TYR A 87 -15.48 -14.89 -12.67
N GLU A 88 -16.21 -13.95 -13.23
CA GLU A 88 -16.06 -13.57 -14.66
C GLU A 88 -14.74 -12.87 -14.94
N LYS A 89 -14.30 -11.98 -14.04
CA LYS A 89 -13.09 -11.15 -14.16
C LYS A 89 -12.16 -11.33 -12.96
N PRO A 90 -11.45 -12.46 -12.84
CA PRO A 90 -10.47 -12.63 -11.76
C PRO A 90 -9.29 -11.67 -11.91
N LEU A 91 -8.85 -11.08 -10.80
CA LEU A 91 -7.62 -10.29 -10.69
C LEU A 91 -6.75 -10.92 -9.60
N ILE A 92 -5.63 -11.55 -10.00
CA ILE A 92 -4.71 -12.22 -9.08
C ILE A 92 -3.57 -11.27 -8.75
N THR A 93 -3.44 -10.87 -7.49
CA THR A 93 -2.49 -9.86 -7.04
C THR A 93 -1.96 -10.18 -5.65
N ALA A 94 -0.70 -9.83 -5.35
CA ALA A 94 -0.12 -10.03 -4.03
C ALA A 94 1.14 -9.19 -3.83
N TYR A 95 1.51 -8.92 -2.58
CA TYR A 95 2.92 -8.80 -2.26
C TYR A 95 3.51 -10.21 -2.31
N ILE A 96 4.67 -10.34 -2.96
CA ILE A 96 5.32 -11.63 -3.14
C ILE A 96 6.60 -11.71 -2.31
N PRO A 97 7.03 -12.93 -1.89
CA PRO A 97 8.21 -13.11 -1.08
C PRO A 97 9.47 -12.52 -1.70
N GLY A 98 10.45 -12.23 -0.84
CA GLY A 98 11.72 -11.66 -1.26
C GLY A 98 12.74 -12.68 -1.75
N TYR A 99 13.71 -12.23 -2.56
CA TYR A 99 14.94 -12.96 -2.80
C TYR A 99 16.16 -12.10 -2.45
N ASP A 100 17.25 -12.76 -2.12
CA ASP A 100 18.56 -12.16 -1.89
C ASP A 100 19.27 -11.95 -3.24
N ASP A 101 19.64 -10.71 -3.58
CA ASP A 101 20.21 -10.35 -4.87
C ASP A 101 21.64 -10.90 -5.07
N LYS A 102 22.40 -11.04 -3.98
CA LYS A 102 23.79 -11.53 -4.03
C LYS A 102 23.86 -13.01 -4.34
N THR A 103 22.94 -13.77 -3.77
CA THR A 103 22.90 -15.23 -3.92
C THR A 103 21.86 -15.69 -4.97
N GLY A 104 20.93 -14.83 -5.35
CA GLY A 104 19.78 -15.15 -6.21
C GLY A 104 18.78 -16.10 -5.58
N LYS A 105 18.90 -16.41 -4.26
CA LYS A 105 18.06 -17.38 -3.57
C LYS A 105 16.84 -16.73 -2.94
N PRO A 106 15.70 -17.43 -2.90
CA PRO A 106 14.55 -17.00 -2.11
C PRO A 106 14.93 -16.79 -0.62
N ILE A 107 14.46 -15.68 -0.06
CA ILE A 107 14.52 -15.41 1.37
C ILE A 107 13.39 -16.17 2.06
N ASP A 108 12.21 -16.17 1.43
CA ASP A 108 11.01 -16.87 1.84
C ASP A 108 10.33 -17.47 0.61
N SER A 109 9.59 -18.56 0.76
CA SER A 109 8.89 -19.23 -0.34
C SER A 109 7.42 -19.49 -0.04
N GLU A 110 6.89 -18.92 1.02
CA GLU A 110 5.48 -19.03 1.37
C GLU A 110 4.66 -17.96 0.67
N PRO A 111 3.48 -18.28 0.10
CA PRO A 111 2.64 -17.28 -0.55
C PRO A 111 2.06 -16.32 0.49
N TRP A 112 1.98 -15.04 0.12
CA TRP A 112 1.50 -13.99 1.00
C TRP A 112 0.13 -13.46 0.59
N ARG A 113 -0.62 -12.98 1.59
CA ARG A 113 -1.84 -12.20 1.42
C ARG A 113 -1.67 -10.81 2.04
N LEU A 114 -2.45 -9.86 1.56
CA LEU A 114 -2.49 -8.50 2.10
C LEU A 114 -3.58 -8.38 3.18
N TYR A 115 -3.26 -7.68 4.25
CA TYR A 115 -4.23 -7.31 5.29
C TYR A 115 -4.20 -5.81 5.57
N TYR A 116 -5.27 -5.29 6.15
CA TYR A 116 -5.36 -3.91 6.60
C TYR A 116 -4.32 -3.63 7.69
N ASN A 117 -3.56 -2.55 7.54
CA ASN A 117 -2.61 -2.12 8.55
C ASN A 117 -3.11 -0.84 9.27
N TYR A 118 -3.27 0.25 8.54
CA TYR A 118 -3.80 1.50 9.09
C TYR A 118 -4.21 2.46 7.98
N PHE A 119 -5.01 3.47 8.33
CA PHE A 119 -5.18 4.66 7.52
C PHE A 119 -4.10 5.69 7.85
N GLY A 120 -3.35 6.14 6.84
CA GLY A 120 -2.43 7.26 7.00
C GLY A 120 -3.17 8.54 7.43
N HIS A 121 -2.46 9.44 8.12
CA HIS A 121 -3.05 10.74 8.49
C HIS A 121 -3.44 11.54 7.24
N ASP A 122 -2.66 11.45 6.16
CA ASP A 122 -2.91 12.08 4.85
C ASP A 122 -4.03 11.43 4.03
N GLY A 123 -4.57 10.32 4.49
CA GLY A 123 -5.72 9.65 3.90
C GLY A 123 -5.50 8.24 3.39
N PRO A 124 -4.42 7.90 2.66
CA PRO A 124 -4.27 6.57 2.09
C PRO A 124 -4.36 5.44 3.12
N LEU A 125 -4.99 4.35 2.72
CA LEU A 125 -4.97 3.11 3.48
C LEU A 125 -3.68 2.36 3.13
N HIS A 126 -3.00 1.87 4.16
CA HIS A 126 -1.80 1.05 4.04
C HIS A 126 -2.11 -0.41 4.37
N THR A 127 -1.51 -1.30 3.60
CA THR A 127 -1.60 -2.75 3.78
C THR A 127 -0.26 -3.34 4.22
N MET A 128 -0.29 -4.55 4.74
CA MET A 128 0.90 -5.34 5.06
C MET A 128 0.72 -6.78 4.58
N PRO A 129 1.81 -7.45 4.21
CA PRO A 129 1.78 -8.87 3.87
C PRO A 129 1.82 -9.76 5.10
N GLU A 130 1.22 -10.93 4.99
CA GLU A 130 1.45 -12.07 5.87
C GLU A 130 1.35 -13.38 5.08
N THR A 131 1.96 -14.44 5.57
CA THR A 131 1.80 -15.78 5.00
C THR A 131 0.33 -16.20 4.99
N ILE A 132 -0.13 -16.76 3.88
CA ILE A 132 -1.50 -17.30 3.76
C ILE A 132 -1.64 -18.47 4.74
N PRO A 133 -2.58 -18.43 5.69
CA PRO A 133 -2.80 -19.52 6.61
C PRO A 133 -3.12 -20.84 5.90
N ASP A 134 -2.54 -21.93 6.34
CA ASP A 134 -2.77 -23.29 5.80
C ASP A 134 -2.57 -23.42 4.28
N TYR A 135 -1.76 -22.55 3.64
CA TYR A 135 -1.60 -22.50 2.18
C TYR A 135 -1.30 -23.84 1.53
N LYS A 136 -0.62 -24.77 2.23
CA LYS A 136 -0.30 -26.12 1.74
C LYS A 136 -1.54 -27.00 1.50
N LYS A 137 -2.68 -26.63 2.07
CA LYS A 137 -3.97 -27.34 1.92
C LYS A 137 -4.84 -26.72 0.85
N LEU A 138 -4.49 -25.55 0.35
CA LEU A 138 -5.29 -24.82 -0.62
C LEU A 138 -5.13 -25.40 -2.04
N THR A 139 -6.23 -25.45 -2.76
CA THR A 139 -6.30 -25.90 -4.15
C THR A 139 -6.46 -24.77 -5.17
N GLY A 140 -6.71 -23.55 -4.72
CA GLY A 140 -6.90 -22.37 -5.53
C GLY A 140 -6.59 -21.07 -4.79
N PRO A 141 -6.56 -19.92 -5.50
CA PRO A 141 -6.34 -18.60 -4.93
C PRO A 141 -7.38 -18.26 -3.84
N VAL A 142 -7.00 -17.37 -2.93
CA VAL A 142 -7.88 -16.93 -1.84
C VAL A 142 -8.39 -15.49 -2.09
N PRO A 143 -9.63 -15.15 -1.70
CA PRO A 143 -10.18 -13.82 -1.91
C PRO A 143 -9.35 -12.73 -1.24
N SER A 144 -9.23 -11.58 -1.90
CA SER A 144 -8.52 -10.39 -1.42
C SER A 144 -9.41 -9.16 -1.39
N ARG A 145 -9.15 -8.27 -0.42
CA ARG A 145 -9.68 -6.89 -0.39
C ARG A 145 -8.80 -5.92 -1.14
N PHE A 146 -7.52 -6.23 -1.26
CA PHE A 146 -6.47 -5.27 -1.59
C PHE A 146 -5.72 -5.66 -2.86
N PHE A 147 -5.17 -4.66 -3.50
CA PHE A 147 -4.37 -4.75 -4.71
C PHE A 147 -2.89 -4.48 -4.37
N SER A 148 -2.00 -5.18 -5.06
CA SER A 148 -0.57 -4.89 -5.04
C SER A 148 -0.11 -4.36 -6.39
N ALA A 149 0.53 -3.22 -6.38
CA ALA A 149 0.97 -2.58 -7.61
C ALA A 149 2.22 -3.20 -8.23
N HIS A 150 3.02 -3.93 -7.46
CA HIS A 150 4.23 -4.55 -8.00
C HIS A 150 3.98 -5.93 -8.63
N TRP A 151 2.80 -6.54 -8.42
CA TRP A 151 2.45 -7.82 -9.02
C TRP A 151 0.93 -8.00 -9.15
N ALA A 152 0.42 -7.93 -10.37
CA ALA A 152 -1.00 -8.09 -10.65
C ALA A 152 -1.24 -8.71 -12.03
N PHE A 153 -2.03 -9.78 -12.09
CA PHE A 153 -2.39 -10.54 -13.29
C PHE A 153 -3.90 -10.57 -13.50
N ALA A 154 -4.33 -10.21 -14.69
CA ALA A 154 -5.74 -10.21 -15.10
C ALA A 154 -5.86 -10.45 -16.61
N ASP A 155 -7.11 -10.45 -17.13
CA ASP A 155 -7.33 -10.31 -18.58
C ASP A 155 -6.73 -9.00 -19.11
N GLY A 156 -6.47 -8.94 -20.42
CA GLY A 156 -5.82 -7.79 -21.03
C GLY A 156 -6.66 -6.51 -20.96
N ASP A 157 -7.98 -6.61 -20.91
CA ASP A 157 -8.88 -5.46 -20.79
C ASP A 157 -8.69 -4.69 -19.47
N PHE A 158 -8.08 -5.29 -18.46
CA PHE A 158 -7.66 -4.59 -17.25
C PHE A 158 -6.76 -3.39 -17.58
N SER A 159 -5.78 -3.57 -18.49
CA SER A 159 -4.88 -2.50 -18.91
C SER A 159 -5.59 -1.32 -19.59
N LYS A 160 -6.75 -1.58 -20.21
CA LYS A 160 -7.58 -0.56 -20.86
C LYS A 160 -8.54 0.11 -19.89
N ASN A 161 -9.19 -0.68 -19.03
CA ASN A 161 -10.34 -0.23 -18.24
C ASN A 161 -9.94 0.30 -16.86
N VAL A 162 -8.83 -0.21 -16.28
CA VAL A 162 -8.36 0.15 -14.92
C VAL A 162 -6.95 0.73 -14.98
N GLN A 163 -6.79 1.79 -15.76
CA GLN A 163 -5.48 2.41 -15.95
C GLN A 163 -4.98 3.11 -14.69
N HIS A 164 -3.66 3.11 -14.50
CA HIS A 164 -3.03 3.97 -13.49
C HIS A 164 -3.32 5.44 -13.78
N ASP A 165 -3.59 6.20 -12.72
CA ASP A 165 -3.68 7.65 -12.81
C ASP A 165 -2.26 8.25 -12.82
N PRO A 166 -1.81 8.87 -13.93
CA PRO A 166 -0.44 9.38 -14.04
C PRO A 166 -0.14 10.58 -13.14
N LYS A 167 -1.16 11.13 -12.47
CA LYS A 167 -1.02 12.19 -11.47
C LYS A 167 -0.90 11.65 -10.05
N MET A 168 -1.06 10.35 -9.83
CA MET A 168 -0.67 9.71 -8.58
C MET A 168 0.83 9.40 -8.62
N TYR A 169 1.51 9.62 -7.50
CA TYR A 169 2.95 9.44 -7.45
C TYR A 169 3.33 8.05 -6.95
N PHE A 170 2.95 7.71 -5.71
CA PHE A 170 3.30 6.43 -5.10
C PHE A 170 2.21 5.93 -4.15
N HIS A 171 2.11 6.50 -2.92
CA HIS A 171 1.14 6.05 -1.94
C HIS A 171 -0.31 6.35 -2.33
N GLY A 172 -1.19 5.38 -2.07
CA GLY A 172 -2.62 5.46 -2.35
C GLY A 172 -3.03 4.87 -3.70
N GLU A 173 -2.08 4.55 -4.59
CA GLU A 173 -2.40 3.85 -5.84
C GLU A 173 -3.06 2.50 -5.59
N GLU A 174 -2.50 1.68 -4.69
CA GLU A 174 -2.96 0.31 -4.44
C GLU A 174 -4.40 0.27 -3.96
N ILE A 175 -4.77 1.11 -2.99
CA ILE A 175 -6.16 1.14 -2.52
C ILE A 175 -7.11 1.70 -3.57
N THR A 176 -6.70 2.71 -4.33
CA THR A 176 -7.56 3.24 -5.41
C THR A 176 -7.73 2.23 -6.54
N LEU A 177 -6.70 1.48 -6.89
CA LEU A 177 -6.79 0.41 -7.89
C LEU A 177 -7.64 -0.77 -7.40
N ALA A 178 -7.55 -1.14 -6.11
CA ALA A 178 -8.42 -2.16 -5.54
C ALA A 178 -9.91 -1.79 -5.69
N VAL A 179 -10.27 -0.56 -5.30
CA VAL A 179 -11.66 -0.07 -5.40
C VAL A 179 -12.09 0.05 -6.87
N ARG A 180 -11.24 0.61 -7.72
CA ARG A 180 -11.55 0.78 -9.14
C ARG A 180 -11.69 -0.54 -9.86
N ALA A 181 -10.78 -1.50 -9.63
CA ALA A 181 -10.91 -2.85 -10.16
C ALA A 181 -12.24 -3.48 -9.75
N PHE A 182 -12.57 -3.44 -8.46
CA PHE A 182 -13.83 -3.98 -7.95
C PHE A 182 -15.06 -3.32 -8.60
N THR A 183 -15.05 -2.00 -8.76
CA THR A 183 -16.18 -1.27 -9.39
C THR A 183 -16.26 -1.51 -10.90
N HIS A 184 -15.19 -1.95 -11.55
CA HIS A 184 -15.19 -2.42 -12.95
C HIS A 184 -15.54 -3.93 -13.08
N GLY A 185 -15.96 -4.58 -11.99
CA GLY A 185 -16.41 -5.96 -11.99
C GLY A 185 -15.31 -6.99 -11.75
N TYR A 186 -14.08 -6.58 -11.45
CA TYR A 186 -13.01 -7.52 -11.10
C TYR A 186 -13.16 -8.03 -9.67
N ASP A 187 -12.89 -9.32 -9.50
CA ASP A 187 -12.80 -10.00 -8.20
C ASP A 187 -11.33 -10.25 -7.85
N LEU A 188 -10.89 -9.72 -6.70
CA LEU A 188 -9.49 -9.74 -6.30
C LEU A 188 -9.15 -11.01 -5.53
N PHE A 189 -8.00 -11.61 -5.87
CA PHE A 189 -7.49 -12.83 -5.25
C PHE A 189 -5.99 -12.75 -4.99
N HIS A 190 -5.53 -13.47 -3.95
CA HIS A 190 -4.11 -13.77 -3.74
C HIS A 190 -3.78 -15.18 -4.22
N PRO A 191 -2.67 -15.39 -4.93
CA PRO A 191 -2.25 -16.72 -5.37
C PRO A 191 -1.91 -17.58 -4.14
N HIS A 192 -2.36 -18.83 -4.14
CA HIS A 192 -2.09 -19.79 -3.06
C HIS A 192 -0.72 -20.46 -3.16
N LYS A 193 0.07 -20.12 -4.19
CA LYS A 193 1.43 -20.61 -4.45
C LYS A 193 2.34 -19.43 -4.74
N THR A 194 3.60 -19.54 -4.35
CA THR A 194 4.65 -18.59 -4.74
C THR A 194 5.08 -18.88 -6.16
N LEU A 195 4.88 -17.92 -7.07
CA LEU A 195 5.21 -18.03 -8.50
C LEU A 195 6.40 -17.15 -8.88
N ALA A 196 6.72 -16.18 -8.05
CA ALA A 196 7.81 -15.26 -8.26
C ALA A 196 8.35 -14.73 -6.93
N TRP A 197 9.49 -14.06 -6.98
CA TRP A 197 10.13 -13.36 -5.88
C TRP A 197 10.48 -11.94 -6.31
N HIS A 198 10.45 -11.01 -5.36
CA HIS A 198 10.72 -9.60 -5.55
C HIS A 198 11.97 -9.16 -4.77
N HIS A 199 12.77 -8.27 -5.32
CA HIS A 199 13.93 -7.71 -4.62
C HIS A 199 13.53 -6.44 -3.85
N TYR A 200 13.41 -6.55 -2.52
CA TYR A 200 13.06 -5.42 -1.65
C TYR A 200 14.26 -4.58 -1.20
N GLY A 201 15.48 -5.14 -1.26
CA GLY A 201 16.70 -4.59 -0.65
C GLY A 201 17.45 -3.54 -1.48
N ARG A 202 16.78 -2.65 -2.18
CA ARG A 202 17.36 -1.69 -3.14
C ARG A 202 17.87 -0.40 -2.47
N LYS A 203 18.59 -0.50 -1.34
CA LYS A 203 19.06 0.69 -0.59
C LYS A 203 20.07 1.51 -1.37
N ASP A 204 20.92 0.85 -2.15
CA ASP A 204 22.04 1.45 -2.87
C ASP A 204 21.69 1.89 -4.31
N ASN A 205 20.48 1.60 -4.79
CA ASN A 205 20.03 2.00 -6.11
C ASN A 205 19.36 3.37 -6.05
N PRO A 206 19.64 4.29 -7.02
CA PRO A 206 18.97 5.57 -7.09
C PRO A 206 17.45 5.40 -7.19
N LYS A 207 16.72 6.28 -6.56
CA LYS A 207 15.27 6.32 -6.54
C LYS A 207 14.81 7.67 -7.07
N HIS A 208 13.60 7.71 -7.63
CA HIS A 208 13.06 8.93 -8.19
C HIS A 208 13.12 10.13 -7.24
N TRP A 209 12.92 9.94 -5.96
CA TRP A 209 13.00 11.02 -4.95
C TRP A 209 14.44 11.43 -4.57
N ASP A 210 15.44 10.68 -5.01
CA ASP A 210 16.85 11.07 -4.87
C ASP A 210 17.23 12.06 -5.98
N ASP A 211 16.56 11.98 -7.15
CA ASP A 211 16.81 12.81 -8.33
C ASP A 211 15.86 14.01 -8.41
N ASP A 212 14.63 13.87 -7.95
CA ASP A 212 13.59 14.92 -8.03
C ASP A 212 13.23 15.46 -6.63
N THR A 213 13.71 16.67 -6.31
CA THR A 213 13.44 17.35 -5.04
C THR A 213 11.97 17.80 -4.88
N THR A 214 11.17 17.76 -5.97
CA THR A 214 9.74 18.15 -5.95
C THR A 214 8.81 16.98 -5.64
N TYR A 215 9.32 15.81 -5.32
CA TYR A 215 8.54 14.61 -5.03
C TYR A 215 7.48 14.79 -3.92
N ASN A 216 7.70 15.71 -2.99
CA ASN A 216 6.73 16.05 -1.94
C ASN A 216 5.47 16.70 -2.53
N ASP A 217 5.60 17.50 -3.59
CA ASP A 217 4.45 18.11 -4.28
C ASP A 217 3.63 17.03 -4.98
N TYR A 218 4.30 16.05 -5.61
CA TYR A 218 3.62 14.91 -6.21
C TYR A 218 2.88 14.05 -5.17
N ASN A 219 3.48 13.82 -3.99
CA ASN A 219 2.81 13.14 -2.88
C ASN A 219 1.56 13.89 -2.42
N SER A 220 1.64 15.21 -2.25
CA SER A 220 0.53 16.04 -1.82
C SER A 220 -0.64 15.96 -2.80
N VAL A 221 -0.36 16.04 -4.10
CA VAL A 221 -1.35 15.85 -5.17
C VAL A 221 -1.95 14.44 -5.12
N SER A 222 -1.12 13.40 -4.93
CA SER A 222 -1.59 12.02 -4.80
C SER A 222 -2.57 11.86 -3.65
N TYR A 223 -2.22 12.34 -2.47
CA TYR A 223 -3.08 12.21 -1.28
C TYR A 223 -4.40 12.94 -1.44
N GLU A 224 -4.40 14.14 -2.02
CA GLU A 224 -5.63 14.87 -2.35
C GLU A 224 -6.52 14.07 -3.31
N ARG A 225 -5.93 13.49 -4.36
CA ARG A 225 -6.65 12.66 -5.33
C ARG A 225 -7.26 11.42 -4.70
N VAL A 226 -6.50 10.72 -3.85
CA VAL A 226 -6.99 9.55 -3.10
C VAL A 226 -8.17 9.94 -2.21
N ARG A 227 -8.05 11.01 -1.43
CA ARG A 227 -9.13 11.48 -0.56
C ARG A 227 -10.39 11.84 -1.35
N LYS A 228 -10.24 12.59 -2.43
CA LYS A 228 -11.38 12.99 -3.30
C LYS A 228 -12.04 11.81 -3.97
N LEU A 229 -11.25 10.84 -4.48
CA LEU A 229 -11.80 9.67 -5.15
C LEU A 229 -12.57 8.76 -4.19
N LEU A 230 -12.05 8.53 -3.00
CA LEU A 230 -12.62 7.61 -2.02
C LEU A 230 -13.53 8.30 -0.98
N GLY A 231 -13.65 9.63 -1.00
CA GLY A 231 -14.44 10.40 -0.05
C GLY A 231 -13.85 10.38 1.38
N ILE A 232 -12.53 10.20 1.52
CA ILE A 232 -11.87 10.08 2.82
C ILE A 232 -11.97 11.39 3.59
N GLY A 233 -12.39 11.29 4.86
CA GLY A 233 -12.57 12.47 5.71
C GLY A 233 -13.78 13.34 5.31
N GLY A 234 -14.74 12.77 4.59
CA GLY A 234 -15.95 13.46 4.13
C GLY A 234 -15.71 14.35 2.90
N GLU A 235 -14.55 14.27 2.26
CA GLU A 235 -14.33 14.92 0.97
C GLU A 235 -15.31 14.36 -0.07
N LYS A 236 -15.88 15.24 -0.87
CA LYS A 236 -16.79 14.81 -1.94
C LYS A 236 -15.98 14.45 -3.17
N PHE A 237 -16.41 13.37 -3.83
CA PHE A 237 -15.92 13.03 -5.17
C PHE A 237 -16.08 14.24 -6.08
N ASN A 238 -15.00 14.65 -6.71
CA ASN A 238 -14.99 15.72 -7.68
C ASN A 238 -14.85 15.12 -9.08
N ASN A 239 -15.73 15.48 -10.03
CA ASN A 239 -15.74 15.03 -11.41
C ASN A 239 -14.47 15.38 -12.22
N ASP A 240 -13.49 16.08 -11.64
CA ASP A 240 -12.18 16.38 -12.24
C ASP A 240 -11.36 15.13 -12.59
N PHE A 241 -11.77 13.95 -12.14
CA PHE A 241 -11.11 12.67 -12.44
C PHE A 241 -11.36 12.15 -13.86
N ASN A 242 -12.03 12.93 -14.69
CA ASN A 242 -12.14 12.63 -16.11
C ASN A 242 -12.45 11.16 -16.38
N TYR A 243 -13.50 10.63 -15.82
CA TYR A 243 -14.03 9.24 -15.85
C TYR A 243 -13.03 8.10 -16.11
N LYS A 244 -11.91 8.39 -16.78
CA LYS A 244 -10.83 7.45 -17.12
C LYS A 244 -10.13 6.85 -15.89
N TYR A 245 -10.02 7.61 -14.79
CA TYR A 245 -9.37 7.19 -13.54
C TYR A 245 -10.36 7.14 -12.38
N GLY A 246 -11.66 7.18 -12.67
CA GLY A 246 -12.76 7.06 -11.73
C GLY A 246 -13.18 5.60 -11.49
N PHE A 247 -14.36 5.46 -10.90
CA PHE A 247 -14.99 4.16 -10.66
C PHE A 247 -15.58 3.57 -11.94
N GLY A 248 -15.68 2.25 -11.98
CA GLY A 248 -16.50 1.52 -12.93
C GLY A 248 -18.00 1.64 -12.63
N THR A 249 -18.82 0.97 -13.43
CA THR A 249 -20.28 1.01 -13.33
C THR A 249 -20.91 -0.33 -12.93
N GLU A 250 -20.08 -1.39 -12.78
CA GLU A 250 -20.56 -2.74 -12.45
C GLU A 250 -20.93 -2.87 -10.96
N ARG A 251 -20.16 -2.19 -10.10
CA ARG A 251 -20.35 -2.15 -8.65
C ARG A 251 -20.06 -0.75 -8.13
N THR A 252 -20.62 -0.42 -6.97
CA THR A 252 -20.46 0.88 -6.32
C THR A 252 -19.32 0.88 -5.30
N LEU A 253 -18.89 2.08 -4.87
CA LEU A 253 -17.99 2.26 -3.74
C LEU A 253 -18.59 1.66 -2.45
N GLU A 254 -19.90 1.86 -2.20
CA GLU A 254 -20.58 1.31 -1.02
C GLU A 254 -20.55 -0.23 -1.01
N GLU A 255 -20.68 -0.88 -2.16
CA GLU A 255 -20.53 -2.34 -2.26
C GLU A 255 -19.10 -2.79 -1.95
N TYR A 256 -18.08 -2.04 -2.40
CA TYR A 256 -16.70 -2.32 -1.99
C TYR A 256 -16.50 -2.14 -0.48
N GLU A 257 -17.01 -1.07 0.10
CA GLU A 257 -16.93 -0.81 1.55
C GLU A 257 -17.58 -1.95 2.37
N ARG A 258 -18.71 -2.49 1.89
CA ARG A 258 -19.37 -3.65 2.50
C ARG A 258 -18.53 -4.92 2.34
N TYR A 259 -18.05 -5.18 1.13
CA TYR A 259 -17.19 -6.31 0.82
C TYR A 259 -15.92 -6.32 1.66
N ALA A 260 -15.28 -5.19 1.75
CA ALA A 260 -13.99 -5.05 2.43
C ALA A 260 -14.12 -4.82 3.95
N GLY A 261 -15.28 -4.42 4.44
CA GLY A 261 -15.47 -4.01 5.82
C GLY A 261 -14.67 -2.75 6.18
N ILE A 262 -14.60 -1.82 5.23
CA ILE A 262 -13.87 -0.56 5.35
C ILE A 262 -14.82 0.56 4.97
N ARG A 263 -14.81 1.67 5.69
CA ARG A 263 -15.60 2.86 5.37
C ARG A 263 -14.66 4.06 5.26
N PHE A 264 -14.54 4.59 4.05
CA PHE A 264 -13.55 5.63 3.77
C PHE A 264 -13.91 6.98 4.38
N SER A 265 -15.18 7.33 4.41
CA SER A 265 -15.65 8.65 4.85
C SER A 265 -15.20 9.04 6.25
N ASP A 266 -15.05 8.09 7.15
CA ASP A 266 -14.63 8.27 8.55
C ASP A 266 -13.48 7.35 8.95
N LYS A 267 -12.83 6.68 7.98
CA LYS A 267 -11.73 5.73 8.21
C LYS A 267 -12.13 4.55 9.11
N GLY A 268 -13.40 4.16 9.06
CA GLY A 268 -13.93 3.05 9.85
C GLY A 268 -13.51 1.70 9.31
N VAL A 269 -13.26 0.75 10.22
CA VAL A 269 -12.89 -0.64 9.89
C VAL A 269 -13.68 -1.61 10.75
N GLN A 270 -14.23 -2.66 10.16
CA GLN A 270 -14.93 -3.70 10.89
C GLN A 270 -13.97 -4.68 11.55
N GLN A 271 -14.34 -5.20 12.72
CA GLN A 271 -13.53 -6.17 13.46
C GLN A 271 -13.17 -7.41 12.63
N TYR A 272 -14.10 -7.89 11.79
CA TYR A 272 -13.86 -9.01 10.87
C TYR A 272 -12.65 -8.77 9.93
N THR A 273 -12.46 -7.53 9.47
CA THR A 273 -11.31 -7.12 8.65
C THR A 273 -10.05 -6.98 9.50
N LEU A 274 -10.14 -6.43 10.70
CA LEU A 274 -9.05 -6.35 11.67
C LEU A 274 -8.57 -7.75 12.10
N ASP A 275 -9.48 -8.71 12.23
CA ASP A 275 -9.18 -10.12 12.49
C ASP A 275 -8.58 -10.86 11.29
N ARG A 276 -8.33 -10.16 10.19
CA ARG A 276 -7.72 -10.70 8.96
C ARG A 276 -8.50 -11.87 8.35
N LYS A 277 -9.83 -11.89 8.54
CA LYS A 277 -10.70 -12.88 7.89
C LYS A 277 -10.82 -12.59 6.39
N TYR A 278 -11.06 -13.61 5.56
CA TYR A 278 -11.26 -13.39 4.12
C TYR A 278 -12.54 -12.59 3.83
N PRO A 279 -12.54 -11.74 2.79
CA PRO A 279 -13.77 -11.11 2.32
C PRO A 279 -14.68 -12.18 1.66
N SER A 280 -15.95 -11.91 1.52
CA SER A 280 -16.71 -10.72 1.90
C SER A 280 -16.98 -10.68 3.40
N ASN A 281 -17.12 -9.46 3.94
CA ASN A 281 -17.50 -9.31 5.33
C ASN A 281 -18.97 -9.75 5.56
N PRO A 282 -19.31 -10.18 6.79
CA PRO A 282 -20.69 -10.58 7.11
C PRO A 282 -21.69 -9.45 6.88
N GLU A 283 -22.86 -9.81 6.35
CA GLU A 283 -23.96 -8.87 6.21
C GLU A 283 -24.62 -8.52 7.55
N TYR A 284 -25.11 -7.29 7.67
CA TYR A 284 -25.81 -6.80 8.84
C TYR A 284 -27.31 -6.66 8.57
N LYS A 285 -28.14 -7.05 9.54
CA LYS A 285 -29.61 -7.06 9.43
C LYS A 285 -30.22 -5.68 9.10
N ASN A 286 -29.53 -4.59 9.42
CA ASN A 286 -30.00 -3.23 9.14
C ASN A 286 -28.85 -2.22 9.19
N LYS A 287 -29.12 -1.02 8.66
CA LYS A 287 -28.14 0.08 8.58
C LYS A 287 -27.58 0.52 9.94
N LYS A 288 -28.38 0.45 11.02
CA LYS A 288 -27.92 0.82 12.36
C LYS A 288 -26.82 -0.11 12.84
N LEU A 289 -27.03 -1.44 12.75
CA LEU A 289 -26.05 -2.44 13.13
C LEU A 289 -24.79 -2.36 12.24
N TYR A 290 -24.98 -2.14 10.94
CA TYR A 290 -23.86 -1.90 10.02
C TYR A 290 -23.02 -0.70 10.48
N ASN A 291 -23.63 0.45 10.76
CA ASN A 291 -22.89 1.63 11.22
C ASN A 291 -22.18 1.42 12.57
N GLN A 292 -22.78 0.64 13.47
CA GLN A 292 -22.20 0.31 14.78
C GLN A 292 -21.08 -0.74 14.73
N SER A 293 -20.85 -1.40 13.59
CA SER A 293 -19.85 -2.45 13.45
C SER A 293 -18.45 -1.91 13.18
N PHE A 294 -18.30 -0.62 12.93
CA PHE A 294 -17.02 0.01 12.64
C PHE A 294 -16.34 0.52 13.90
N THR A 295 -15.05 0.26 13.99
CA THR A 295 -14.09 0.93 14.87
C THR A 295 -13.24 1.89 14.05
N HIS A 296 -12.48 2.77 14.70
CA HIS A 296 -11.71 3.82 14.03
C HIS A 296 -10.26 3.77 14.52
N PRO A 297 -9.51 2.73 14.13
CA PRO A 297 -8.14 2.56 14.59
C PRO A 297 -7.25 3.67 14.02
N PHE A 298 -6.63 4.42 14.92
CA PHE A 298 -5.63 5.43 14.62
C PHE A 298 -4.25 4.91 15.04
N LYS A 299 -3.31 4.89 14.10
CA LYS A 299 -1.93 4.46 14.31
C LYS A 299 -0.97 5.54 13.84
N TYR A 300 -0.09 5.95 14.72
CA TYR A 300 0.85 7.02 14.43
C TYR A 300 2.20 6.80 15.09
N CYS A 301 3.27 7.21 14.38
CA CYS A 301 4.64 7.22 14.88
C CYS A 301 5.06 8.64 15.20
N VAL A 302 5.28 8.92 16.47
CA VAL A 302 5.91 10.17 16.89
C VAL A 302 7.43 9.99 16.85
N ASN A 303 8.11 10.84 16.09
CA ASN A 303 9.55 10.89 16.05
C ASN A 303 10.04 11.98 17.01
N VAL A 304 10.69 11.58 18.11
CA VAL A 304 11.31 12.48 19.08
C VAL A 304 12.78 12.60 18.76
N TYR A 305 13.26 13.82 18.53
CA TYR A 305 14.66 14.08 18.26
C TYR A 305 15.49 13.93 19.53
N ARG A 306 16.57 13.13 19.48
CA ARG A 306 17.38 12.80 20.68
C ARG A 306 18.01 13.99 21.34
N GLU A 307 18.36 15.04 20.63
CA GLU A 307 18.92 16.25 21.19
C GLU A 307 17.97 16.98 22.15
N HIS A 308 16.66 16.73 22.08
CA HIS A 308 15.69 17.25 23.03
C HIS A 308 15.73 16.51 24.37
N LEU A 309 16.33 15.31 24.43
CA LEU A 309 16.46 14.50 25.63
C LEU A 309 17.82 14.74 26.28
N LYS A 310 17.91 15.77 27.13
CA LYS A 310 19.16 16.25 27.71
C LYS A 310 19.62 15.51 28.98
N GLU A 311 18.71 14.71 29.57
CA GLU A 311 19.00 13.95 30.78
C GLU A 311 19.32 12.49 30.46
N ASN A 312 19.90 11.77 31.41
CA ASN A 312 20.26 10.33 31.22
C ASN A 312 19.61 9.40 32.26
N ASP A 313 18.73 9.96 33.11
CA ASP A 313 18.09 9.26 34.22
C ASP A 313 16.57 9.35 34.20
N TYR A 314 15.99 9.22 33.01
CA TYR A 314 14.54 9.24 32.83
C TYR A 314 13.85 8.07 33.53
N ILE A 315 12.67 8.36 34.14
CA ILE A 315 11.81 7.37 34.81
C ILE A 315 10.52 7.13 34.05
N CYS A 316 10.06 8.08 33.24
CA CYS A 316 8.93 7.90 32.34
C CYS A 316 8.85 9.03 31.32
N PHE A 317 8.08 8.81 30.26
CA PHE A 317 7.60 9.90 29.39
C PHE A 317 6.07 9.88 29.43
N ALA A 318 5.43 10.97 29.88
CA ALA A 318 4.02 11.13 29.65
C ALA A 318 3.77 11.32 28.15
N PHE A 319 2.91 10.51 27.56
CA PHE A 319 2.68 10.54 26.12
C PHE A 319 1.18 10.57 25.82
N ALA A 320 0.74 11.64 25.16
CA ALA A 320 -0.66 11.87 24.82
C ALA A 320 -0.85 12.39 23.40
N PHE A 321 -2.00 12.03 22.82
CA PHE A 321 -2.56 12.66 21.62
C PHE A 321 -3.72 13.54 22.01
N LYS A 322 -3.80 14.72 21.37
CA LYS A 322 -4.75 15.76 21.73
C LYS A 322 -5.60 16.17 20.53
N ASP A 323 -6.85 16.58 20.82
CA ASP A 323 -7.72 17.22 19.86
C ASP A 323 -7.27 18.67 19.53
N LYS A 324 -8.02 19.36 18.67
CA LYS A 324 -7.76 20.76 18.30
C LYS A 324 -7.92 21.75 19.47
N ASP A 325 -8.66 21.36 20.50
CA ASP A 325 -8.95 22.17 21.68
C ASP A 325 -7.96 21.88 22.84
N GLY A 326 -7.00 20.95 22.61
CA GLY A 326 -5.95 20.57 23.54
C GLY A 326 -6.33 19.51 24.57
N ASN A 327 -7.52 18.89 24.46
CA ASN A 327 -7.94 17.80 25.33
C ASN A 327 -7.26 16.49 24.92
N ASP A 328 -6.97 15.63 25.88
CA ASP A 328 -6.39 14.32 25.63
C ASP A 328 -7.44 13.39 24.97
N LEU A 329 -7.15 12.94 23.75
CA LEU A 329 -7.90 11.87 23.08
C LEU A 329 -7.39 10.49 23.48
N HIS A 330 -6.09 10.38 23.68
CA HIS A 330 -5.45 9.15 24.13
C HIS A 330 -4.19 9.48 24.93
N ARG A 331 -3.97 8.75 26.01
CA ARG A 331 -2.73 8.82 26.79
C ARG A 331 -2.23 7.42 27.09
N GLN A 332 -0.97 7.15 26.74
CA GLN A 332 -0.27 5.93 27.12
C GLN A 332 1.19 6.26 27.35
N ASP A 333 1.55 6.40 28.62
CA ASP A 333 2.90 6.78 29.02
C ASP A 333 3.92 5.68 28.69
N VAL A 334 5.17 6.10 28.41
CA VAL A 334 6.32 5.20 28.35
C VAL A 334 6.82 5.00 29.77
N VAL A 335 6.80 3.77 30.26
CA VAL A 335 7.20 3.45 31.62
C VAL A 335 8.70 3.16 31.74
N GLU A 336 9.25 3.21 32.97
CA GLU A 336 10.68 3.06 33.22
C GLU A 336 11.29 1.79 32.61
N SER A 337 10.54 0.68 32.59
CA SER A 337 11.00 -0.59 32.01
C SER A 337 11.17 -0.59 30.48
N GLU A 338 10.49 0.30 29.77
CA GLU A 338 10.55 0.43 28.30
C GLU A 338 11.69 1.37 27.85
N LEU A 339 12.12 2.28 28.73
CA LEU A 339 13.10 3.33 28.40
C LEU A 339 14.47 2.78 27.97
N PRO A 340 15.06 1.73 28.60
CA PRO A 340 16.36 1.22 28.20
C PRO A 340 16.41 0.75 26.75
N ASP A 341 15.40 0.05 26.28
CA ASP A 341 15.35 -0.43 24.90
C ASP A 341 15.05 0.72 23.92
N LEU A 342 14.18 1.64 24.29
CA LEU A 342 13.84 2.81 23.51
C LEU A 342 15.03 3.77 23.31
N LEU A 343 15.87 3.93 24.34
CA LEU A 343 17.00 4.86 24.33
C LEU A 343 18.30 4.25 23.77
N LYS A 344 18.34 2.96 23.51
CA LYS A 344 19.54 2.19 23.13
C LYS A 344 20.12 2.48 21.76
N GLY A 345 19.30 2.99 20.82
CA GLY A 345 19.69 3.22 19.44
C GLY A 345 20.66 4.43 19.28
N THR A 346 21.33 4.46 18.14
CA THR A 346 22.23 5.57 17.74
C THR A 346 21.57 6.51 16.72
N ASP A 347 20.36 6.22 16.28
CA ASP A 347 19.61 7.08 15.36
C ASP A 347 19.32 8.43 16.01
N ASP A 348 19.26 9.48 15.23
CA ASP A 348 18.92 10.83 15.70
C ASP A 348 17.50 10.93 16.27
N TRP A 349 16.65 9.98 15.93
CA TRP A 349 15.25 9.94 16.30
C TRP A 349 14.90 8.74 17.15
N ILE A 350 14.02 8.96 18.13
CA ILE A 350 13.33 7.92 18.89
C ILE A 350 11.92 7.79 18.32
N LYS A 351 11.53 6.57 17.94
CA LYS A 351 10.22 6.28 17.34
C LYS A 351 9.25 5.76 18.37
N LEU A 352 8.21 6.52 18.65
CA LEU A 352 7.13 6.16 19.58
C LEU A 352 5.85 5.83 18.80
N TRP A 353 5.58 4.56 18.63
CA TRP A 353 4.35 4.10 17.99
C TRP A 353 3.21 4.02 19.00
N ARG A 354 2.02 4.50 18.63
CA ARG A 354 0.77 4.29 19.36
C ARG A 354 -0.34 3.92 18.39
N GLU A 355 -1.23 3.06 18.89
CA GLU A 355 -2.45 2.62 18.19
C GLU A 355 -3.61 2.65 19.19
N PHE A 356 -4.71 3.31 18.84
CA PHE A 356 -5.88 3.44 19.66
C PHE A 356 -7.11 3.71 18.81
N ASP A 357 -8.31 3.52 19.36
CA ASP A 357 -9.57 3.76 18.67
C ASP A 357 -10.07 5.18 18.95
N THR A 358 -10.35 5.96 17.90
CA THR A 358 -10.90 7.31 18.04
C THR A 358 -11.63 7.75 16.78
N ILE A 359 -12.84 8.32 16.97
CA ILE A 359 -13.59 9.01 15.91
C ILE A 359 -13.04 10.42 15.71
N ASP A 360 -12.61 11.07 16.79
CA ASP A 360 -12.07 12.42 16.74
C ASP A 360 -10.65 12.43 16.14
N LYS A 361 -10.42 13.35 15.23
CA LYS A 361 -9.11 13.47 14.56
C LYS A 361 -8.08 14.03 15.55
N PRO A 362 -7.00 13.29 15.86
CA PRO A 362 -5.89 13.84 16.60
C PRO A 362 -5.26 15.01 15.83
N HIS A 363 -4.97 16.08 16.55
CA HIS A 363 -4.40 17.33 16.02
C HIS A 363 -2.95 17.51 16.41
N SER A 364 -2.59 17.13 17.63
CA SER A 364 -1.24 17.26 18.14
C SER A 364 -0.87 16.11 19.08
N TRP A 365 0.40 16.01 19.36
CA TRP A 365 0.94 15.07 20.34
C TRP A 365 1.84 15.78 21.34
N LEU A 366 1.95 15.18 22.53
CA LEU A 366 2.81 15.62 23.64
C LEU A 366 3.63 14.42 24.11
N VAL A 367 4.95 14.60 24.18
CA VAL A 367 5.87 13.72 24.93
C VAL A 367 6.51 14.57 26.01
N TRP A 368 6.30 14.21 27.28
CA TRP A 368 6.79 14.98 28.42
C TRP A 368 7.70 14.10 29.30
N PRO A 369 9.03 14.24 29.13
CA PRO A 369 9.98 13.42 29.88
C PRO A 369 10.04 13.79 31.36
N ASN A 370 10.20 12.78 32.22
CA ASN A 370 10.44 12.93 33.65
C ASN A 370 11.77 12.29 34.04
N SER A 371 12.70 13.06 34.59
CA SER A 371 13.99 12.63 35.07
C SER A 371 13.97 12.43 36.56
N LYS A 372 14.70 11.47 37.07
CA LYS A 372 14.79 11.17 38.51
C LYS A 372 15.37 12.34 39.31
N LYS A 373 16.32 13.06 38.73
CA LYS A 373 16.98 14.20 39.41
C LYS A 373 16.25 15.51 39.19
N LYS A 374 15.77 15.79 37.98
CA LYS A 374 15.18 17.08 37.57
C LYS A 374 13.65 17.13 37.74
N GLY A 375 12.97 15.97 37.78
CA GLY A 375 11.53 15.90 37.68
C GLY A 375 11.07 16.11 36.24
N TRP A 376 9.92 16.72 36.03
CA TRP A 376 9.39 17.03 34.71
C TRP A 376 10.30 17.99 33.93
N CYS A 377 10.79 17.52 32.79
CA CYS A 377 11.62 18.28 31.86
C CYS A 377 10.77 19.18 30.96
N ASP A 378 11.39 19.81 29.97
CA ASP A 378 10.64 20.56 28.95
C ASP A 378 9.77 19.61 28.11
N PRO A 379 8.49 19.94 27.87
CA PRO A 379 7.63 19.11 27.03
C PRO A 379 8.04 19.23 25.55
N ILE A 380 7.93 18.11 24.84
CA ILE A 380 8.18 18.02 23.40
C ILE A 380 6.81 17.82 22.74
N THR A 381 6.47 18.67 21.78
CA THR A 381 5.16 18.65 21.11
C THR A 381 5.30 18.72 19.61
N GLY A 382 4.28 18.28 18.89
CA GLY A 382 4.19 18.44 17.44
C GLY A 382 2.75 18.35 16.95
N ILE A 383 2.55 18.78 15.72
CA ILE A 383 1.27 18.73 15.02
C ILE A 383 1.23 17.45 14.16
N ILE A 384 0.02 16.89 13.99
CA ILE A 384 -0.26 15.69 13.19
C ILE A 384 -0.80 16.06 11.81
#